data_70e6893a5b466eaa478b432a67f44473
#
_entry.id   70e6893a5b466eaa478b432a67f44473
#
_cell.length_a   1.000
_cell.length_b   1.000
_cell.length_c   1.000
_cell.angle_alpha   90.00
_cell.angle_beta   90.00
_cell.angle_gamma   90.00
#
_symmetry.space_group_name_H-M   'P 1'
#
loop_
_entity.id
_entity.type
_entity.pdbx_description
1 polymer ?
#
loop_
_entity_poly.entity_id
_entity_poly.type
_entity_poly.pdbx_seq_one_letter_code
_entity_poly.pdbx_strand_id
1 'polypeptide(L)'
;DEFPQNTNNNNGIPIPYGGSYPIIEGNDIFVFPGYMGDSKNELVKYTRNNGQLSRTGTMKLPPNSSATNIVFASTGKAYLSMAGLGKIAIFDPTTMTQQGEIDLTSLGVSDSNPDPSAMLLRDGLLFVGLSQMVGGWIPPQDRPYSDIAIIDTQTDKLLKMITDKTSGISMPTRPID
;
A
#
# COMPACT_ATOMS: atom_id res chain seq x y z
N ASP A 1 -23.10 -13.44 -15.72
CA ASP A 1 -21.72 -13.35 -16.25
C ASP A 1 -21.05 -14.69 -16.01
N GLU A 2 -20.84 -15.44 -17.11
CA GLU A 2 -20.12 -16.71 -17.02
C GLU A 2 -18.62 -16.41 -16.93
N PHE A 3 -17.97 -16.90 -15.88
CA PHE A 3 -16.51 -16.93 -15.82
C PHE A 3 -16.00 -17.75 -17.01
N PRO A 4 -15.00 -17.27 -17.76
CA PRO A 4 -14.44 -18.01 -18.87
C PRO A 4 -13.92 -19.36 -18.36
N GLN A 5 -14.48 -20.45 -18.88
CA GLN A 5 -14.17 -21.82 -18.46
C GLN A 5 -12.75 -22.30 -18.87
N ASN A 6 -12.02 -21.50 -19.63
CA ASN A 6 -10.68 -21.80 -20.09
C ASN A 6 -9.70 -20.71 -19.65
N THR A 7 -9.08 -20.87 -18.47
CA THR A 7 -7.89 -20.13 -18.10
C THR A 7 -6.71 -20.67 -18.89
N ASN A 8 -6.27 -19.92 -19.90
CA ASN A 8 -5.05 -20.26 -20.63
C ASN A 8 -3.83 -19.72 -19.87
N ASN A 9 -3.16 -20.58 -19.11
CA ASN A 9 -1.96 -20.22 -18.36
C ASN A 9 -0.71 -20.03 -19.23
N ASN A 10 -0.80 -20.32 -20.55
CA ASN A 10 0.35 -20.22 -21.45
C ASN A 10 0.74 -18.79 -21.78
N ASN A 11 -0.15 -17.83 -21.55
CA ASN A 11 0.07 -16.40 -21.77
C ASN A 11 0.22 -15.62 -20.44
N GLY A 12 0.41 -16.31 -19.33
CA GLY A 12 0.65 -15.67 -18.04
C GLY A 12 1.94 -14.85 -18.04
N ILE A 13 1.87 -13.61 -17.59
CA ILE A 13 3.08 -12.81 -17.34
C ILE A 13 3.61 -13.26 -15.97
N PRO A 14 4.87 -13.75 -15.88
CA PRO A 14 5.43 -14.12 -14.59
C PRO A 14 5.56 -12.88 -13.71
N ILE A 15 4.85 -12.89 -12.60
CA ILE A 15 4.97 -11.85 -11.57
C ILE A 15 6.14 -12.28 -10.66
N PRO A 16 7.14 -11.39 -10.45
CA PRO A 16 8.34 -11.75 -9.70
C PRO A 16 8.11 -11.89 -8.19
N TYR A 17 6.89 -11.66 -7.71
CA TYR A 17 6.58 -11.60 -6.28
C TYR A 17 5.52 -12.63 -5.89
N GLY A 18 5.85 -13.51 -4.96
CA GLY A 18 4.86 -14.34 -4.29
C GLY A 18 4.02 -13.52 -3.31
N GLY A 19 2.69 -13.66 -3.37
CA GLY A 19 1.79 -13.08 -2.36
C GLY A 19 1.46 -11.58 -2.54
N SER A 20 1.82 -10.94 -3.65
CA SER A 20 1.37 -9.59 -3.93
C SER A 20 -0.05 -9.56 -4.51
N TYR A 21 -0.82 -8.56 -4.10
CA TYR A 21 -2.13 -8.29 -4.70
C TYR A 21 -1.98 -7.21 -5.77
N PRO A 22 -2.49 -7.45 -7.00
CA PRO A 22 -2.49 -6.41 -8.01
C PRO A 22 -3.51 -5.32 -7.64
N ILE A 23 -3.11 -4.06 -7.77
CA ILE A 23 -4.01 -2.91 -7.71
C ILE A 23 -4.27 -2.44 -9.13
N ILE A 24 -5.54 -2.26 -9.47
CA ILE A 24 -5.97 -1.90 -10.83
C ILE A 24 -6.51 -0.47 -10.82
N GLU A 25 -5.98 0.36 -11.71
CA GLU A 25 -6.47 1.71 -11.98
C GLU A 25 -6.63 1.89 -13.50
N GLY A 26 -7.87 1.92 -13.95
CA GLY A 26 -8.18 1.97 -15.38
C GLY A 26 -7.60 0.77 -16.15
N ASN A 27 -6.70 1.03 -17.08
CA ASN A 27 -5.98 0.01 -17.84
C ASN A 27 -4.64 -0.40 -17.20
N ASP A 28 -4.23 0.25 -16.13
CA ASP A 28 -2.96 0.00 -15.46
C ASP A 28 -3.12 -0.97 -14.30
N ILE A 29 -2.15 -1.86 -14.16
CA ILE A 29 -2.07 -2.86 -13.10
C ILE A 29 -0.74 -2.67 -12.39
N PHE A 30 -0.80 -2.37 -11.09
CA PHE A 30 0.36 -2.15 -10.25
C PHE A 30 0.63 -3.38 -9.40
N VAL A 31 1.86 -3.85 -9.42
CA VAL A 31 2.32 -5.04 -8.68
C VAL A 31 3.52 -4.65 -7.81
N PHE A 32 3.49 -5.00 -6.55
CA PHE A 32 4.51 -4.67 -5.57
C PHE A 32 4.82 -5.88 -4.65
N PRO A 33 5.96 -5.89 -3.92
CA PRO A 33 6.43 -7.05 -3.19
C PRO A 33 5.50 -7.57 -2.07
N GLY A 34 4.66 -6.70 -1.50
CA GLY A 34 3.86 -7.07 -0.33
C GLY A 34 4.72 -7.33 0.91
N TYR A 35 4.11 -7.99 1.90
CA TYR A 35 4.78 -8.31 3.16
C TYR A 35 5.90 -9.35 3.05
N MET A 36 5.83 -10.24 2.07
CA MET A 36 6.80 -11.32 1.94
C MET A 36 8.17 -10.85 1.47
N GLY A 37 8.27 -9.58 1.09
CA GLY A 37 9.50 -9.01 0.58
C GLY A 37 9.98 -9.67 -0.71
N ASP A 38 10.76 -8.97 -1.48
CA ASP A 38 11.51 -9.55 -2.59
C ASP A 38 12.86 -8.83 -2.70
N SER A 39 13.83 -9.55 -3.19
CA SER A 39 15.18 -9.03 -3.48
C SER A 39 15.17 -7.88 -4.49
N LYS A 40 14.11 -7.72 -5.28
CA LYS A 40 14.06 -6.67 -6.30
C LYS A 40 13.58 -5.32 -5.79
N ASN A 41 12.74 -5.29 -4.75
CA ASN A 41 12.17 -4.07 -4.17
C ASN A 41 11.69 -3.07 -5.26
N GLU A 42 10.73 -3.50 -6.06
CA GLU A 42 10.20 -2.70 -7.16
C GLU A 42 8.68 -2.63 -7.12
N LEU A 43 8.13 -1.46 -7.39
CA LEU A 43 6.75 -1.32 -7.85
C LEU A 43 6.77 -1.40 -9.38
N VAL A 44 6.02 -2.34 -9.95
CA VAL A 44 5.96 -2.56 -11.40
C VAL A 44 4.57 -2.20 -11.91
N LYS A 45 4.53 -1.44 -13.01
CA LYS A 45 3.31 -1.12 -13.73
C LYS A 45 3.24 -1.93 -15.03
N TYR A 46 2.09 -2.55 -15.23
CA TYR A 46 1.68 -3.14 -16.51
C TYR A 46 0.50 -2.36 -17.06
N THR A 47 0.44 -2.15 -18.36
CA THR A 47 -0.70 -1.51 -19.02
C THR A 47 -1.37 -2.51 -19.97
N ARG A 48 -2.69 -2.56 -19.91
CA ARG A 48 -3.52 -3.37 -20.80
C ARG A 48 -3.88 -2.58 -22.05
N ASN A 49 -3.43 -3.06 -23.22
CA ASN A 49 -3.79 -2.53 -24.52
C ASN A 49 -4.30 -3.66 -25.42
N ASN A 50 -5.50 -3.52 -25.99
CA ASN A 50 -6.10 -4.50 -26.91
C ASN A 50 -6.06 -5.94 -26.37
N GLY A 51 -6.34 -6.11 -25.09
CA GLY A 51 -6.33 -7.42 -24.42
C GLY A 51 -4.95 -7.98 -24.08
N GLN A 52 -3.88 -7.26 -24.39
CA GLN A 52 -2.51 -7.66 -24.03
C GLN A 52 -1.97 -6.79 -22.89
N LEU A 53 -1.21 -7.42 -21.99
CA LEU A 53 -0.49 -6.74 -20.93
C LEU A 53 0.98 -6.54 -21.33
N SER A 54 1.48 -5.33 -21.13
CA SER A 54 2.91 -5.01 -21.29
C SER A 54 3.43 -4.27 -20.06
N ARG A 55 4.67 -4.55 -19.66
CA ARG A 55 5.35 -3.80 -18.60
C ARG A 55 5.68 -2.41 -19.12
N THR A 56 5.10 -1.38 -18.51
CA THR A 56 5.20 0.02 -18.96
C THR A 56 5.94 0.92 -17.98
N GLY A 57 6.19 0.46 -16.76
CA GLY A 57 6.91 1.27 -15.79
C GLY A 57 7.44 0.48 -14.61
N THR A 58 8.39 1.08 -13.92
CA THR A 58 9.00 0.53 -12.70
C THR A 58 9.49 1.66 -11.81
N MET A 59 9.18 1.58 -10.52
CA MET A 59 9.75 2.43 -9.49
C MET A 59 10.52 1.56 -8.50
N LYS A 60 11.77 1.93 -8.22
CA LYS A 60 12.56 1.28 -7.17
C LYS A 60 12.02 1.67 -5.79
N LEU A 61 11.92 0.69 -4.92
CA LEU A 61 11.54 0.87 -3.52
C LEU A 61 12.77 0.68 -2.63
N PRO A 62 12.81 1.35 -1.47
CA PRO A 62 13.84 1.07 -0.48
C PRO A 62 13.81 -0.41 -0.04
N PRO A 63 14.96 -0.98 0.33
CA PRO A 63 14.98 -2.30 0.95
C PRO A 63 14.05 -2.37 2.18
N ASN A 64 13.43 -3.51 2.39
CA ASN A 64 12.50 -3.76 3.51
C ASN A 64 11.24 -2.86 3.51
N SER A 65 10.87 -2.29 2.37
CA SER A 65 9.68 -1.43 2.29
C SER A 65 8.39 -2.15 2.67
N SER A 66 8.30 -3.47 2.39
CA SER A 66 7.06 -4.25 2.62
C SER A 66 5.82 -3.49 2.14
N ALA A 67 5.84 -3.09 0.86
CA ALA A 67 4.76 -2.31 0.27
C ALA A 67 3.44 -3.09 0.26
N THR A 68 2.33 -2.48 0.69
CA THR A 68 1.08 -3.21 0.96
C THR A 68 -0.16 -2.68 0.26
N ASN A 69 -0.22 -1.39 -0.03
CA ASN A 69 -1.41 -0.78 -0.62
C ASN A 69 -1.08 0.45 -1.45
N ILE A 70 -1.89 0.73 -2.49
CA ILE A 70 -1.82 1.95 -3.29
C ILE A 70 -3.20 2.59 -3.35
N VAL A 71 -3.24 3.93 -3.23
CA VAL A 71 -4.42 4.74 -3.54
C VAL A 71 -4.02 5.90 -4.47
N PHE A 72 -4.90 6.23 -5.41
CA PHE A 72 -4.66 7.22 -6.45
C PHE A 72 -5.41 8.51 -6.14
N ALA A 73 -4.67 9.61 -5.92
CA ALA A 73 -5.26 10.92 -5.65
C ALA A 73 -5.56 11.69 -6.95
N SER A 74 -4.77 11.46 -7.98
CA SER A 74 -4.95 12.02 -9.33
C SER A 74 -4.15 11.22 -10.35
N THR A 75 -4.21 11.62 -11.62
CA THR A 75 -3.39 11.03 -12.70
C THR A 75 -1.88 11.18 -12.48
N GLY A 76 -1.45 12.20 -11.72
CA GLY A 76 -0.04 12.48 -11.43
C GLY A 76 0.35 12.26 -9.96
N LYS A 77 -0.55 11.73 -9.11
CA LYS A 77 -0.26 11.54 -7.69
C LYS A 77 -0.92 10.31 -7.12
N ALA A 78 -0.13 9.45 -6.56
CA ALA A 78 -0.56 8.27 -5.82
C ALA A 78 0.27 8.09 -4.53
N TYR A 79 -0.29 7.31 -3.60
CA TYR A 79 0.33 6.97 -2.33
C TYR A 79 0.55 5.47 -2.26
N LEU A 80 1.73 5.06 -1.83
CA LEU A 80 2.10 3.66 -1.60
C LEU A 80 2.48 3.47 -0.13
N SER A 81 1.77 2.61 0.58
CA SER A 81 2.14 2.27 1.95
C SER A 81 3.37 1.36 1.98
N MET A 82 4.36 1.70 2.80
CA MET A 82 5.59 0.96 3.03
C MET A 82 5.62 0.51 4.50
N ALA A 83 4.91 -0.57 4.80
CA ALA A 83 4.68 -1.06 6.16
C ALA A 83 6.00 -1.33 6.91
N GLY A 84 7.00 -1.92 6.25
CA GLY A 84 8.28 -2.22 6.88
C GLY A 84 9.14 -1.01 7.23
N LEU A 85 8.78 0.18 6.77
CA LEU A 85 9.53 1.43 7.02
C LEU A 85 8.74 2.46 7.82
N GLY A 86 7.48 2.21 8.13
CA GLY A 86 6.63 3.20 8.80
C GLY A 86 6.35 4.44 7.96
N LYS A 87 6.35 4.33 6.62
CA LYS A 87 6.29 5.45 5.70
C LYS A 87 5.27 5.25 4.59
N ILE A 88 4.88 6.35 3.97
CA ILE A 88 4.09 6.38 2.74
C ILE A 88 4.93 7.03 1.64
N ALA A 89 5.17 6.34 0.54
CA ALA A 89 5.77 6.97 -0.64
C ALA A 89 4.69 7.74 -1.42
N ILE A 90 5.05 8.93 -1.88
CA ILE A 90 4.27 9.73 -2.82
C ILE A 90 4.92 9.56 -4.19
N PHE A 91 4.15 9.20 -5.21
CA PHE A 91 4.70 8.98 -6.54
C PHE A 91 3.73 9.38 -7.65
N ASP A 92 4.28 9.63 -8.82
CA ASP A 92 3.52 9.81 -10.06
C ASP A 92 3.28 8.45 -10.71
N PRO A 93 2.03 7.96 -10.77
CA PRO A 93 1.74 6.65 -11.35
C PRO A 93 1.85 6.62 -12.87
N THR A 94 1.90 7.79 -13.53
CA THR A 94 2.10 7.89 -14.98
C THR A 94 3.56 7.66 -15.34
N THR A 95 4.47 8.37 -14.67
CA THR A 95 5.93 8.31 -14.92
C THR A 95 6.66 7.28 -14.07
N MET A 96 6.00 6.72 -13.05
CA MET A 96 6.59 5.81 -12.06
C MET A 96 7.77 6.45 -11.32
N THR A 97 7.66 7.73 -10.99
CA THR A 97 8.70 8.51 -10.30
C THR A 97 8.26 8.86 -8.90
N GLN A 98 9.08 8.57 -7.90
CA GLN A 98 8.84 9.01 -6.53
C GLN A 98 8.98 10.54 -6.44
N GLN A 99 7.99 11.18 -5.83
CA GLN A 99 7.89 12.65 -5.65
C GLN A 99 8.20 13.07 -4.22
N GLY A 100 8.03 12.17 -3.25
CA GLY A 100 8.24 12.46 -1.84
C GLY A 100 7.90 11.27 -0.94
N GLU A 101 7.90 11.52 0.35
CA GLU A 101 7.45 10.55 1.35
C GLU A 101 6.81 11.24 2.55
N ILE A 102 5.93 10.53 3.24
CA ILE A 102 5.36 10.92 4.53
C ILE A 102 5.91 9.96 5.58
N ASP A 103 6.61 10.49 6.56
CA ASP A 103 7.18 9.74 7.67
C ASP A 103 6.16 9.63 8.80
N LEU A 104 5.76 8.40 9.14
CA LEU A 104 4.83 8.09 10.22
C LEU A 104 5.51 7.40 11.42
N THR A 105 6.83 7.26 11.41
CA THR A 105 7.58 6.52 12.43
C THR A 105 7.33 7.01 13.84
N SER A 106 7.06 8.32 14.02
CA SER A 106 6.69 8.91 15.30
C SER A 106 5.36 8.42 15.88
N LEU A 107 4.54 7.74 15.08
CA LEU A 107 3.27 7.15 15.50
C LEU A 107 3.41 5.69 15.97
N GLY A 108 4.57 5.09 15.81
CA GLY A 108 4.86 3.74 16.31
C GLY A 108 4.84 3.70 17.84
N VAL A 109 4.15 2.71 18.42
CA VAL A 109 3.93 2.65 19.87
C VAL A 109 4.93 1.77 20.61
N SER A 110 5.60 0.85 19.92
CA SER A 110 6.51 -0.12 20.56
C SER A 110 7.91 -0.14 19.96
N ASP A 111 8.04 -0.02 18.64
CA ASP A 111 9.33 -0.16 17.94
C ASP A 111 9.61 0.97 16.95
N SER A 112 8.92 2.10 17.06
CA SER A 112 9.00 3.25 16.16
C SER A 112 8.56 2.94 14.72
N ASN A 113 7.83 1.84 14.49
CA ASN A 113 7.21 1.52 13.23
C ASN A 113 5.70 1.30 13.43
N PRO A 114 4.82 2.18 12.91
CA PRO A 114 3.38 2.02 13.02
C PRO A 114 2.79 1.00 12.03
N ASP A 115 3.58 0.42 11.13
CA ASP A 115 3.17 -0.53 10.09
C ASP A 115 1.97 -0.03 9.26
N PRO A 116 2.12 1.09 8.50
CA PRO A 116 1.05 1.59 7.65
C PRO A 116 0.66 0.54 6.61
N SER A 117 -0.63 0.21 6.52
CA SER A 117 -1.09 -0.89 5.69
C SER A 117 -2.23 -0.49 4.75
N ALA A 118 -3.47 -0.63 5.18
CA ALA A 118 -4.63 -0.27 4.39
C ALA A 118 -4.77 1.25 4.27
N MET A 119 -5.16 1.72 3.09
CA MET A 119 -5.38 3.14 2.84
C MET A 119 -6.72 3.38 2.16
N LEU A 120 -7.36 4.50 2.48
CA LEU A 120 -8.56 5.02 1.82
C LEU A 120 -8.38 6.51 1.56
N LEU A 121 -8.76 6.94 0.37
CA LEU A 121 -8.79 8.36 0.01
C LEU A 121 -10.24 8.83 -0.04
N ARG A 122 -10.54 9.90 0.71
CA ARG A 122 -11.87 10.50 0.72
C ARG A 122 -11.80 11.98 1.04
N ASP A 123 -12.52 12.81 0.26
CA ASP A 123 -12.71 14.25 0.51
C ASP A 123 -11.38 15.01 0.75
N GLY A 124 -10.35 14.68 -0.01
CA GLY A 124 -9.02 15.30 0.11
C GLY A 124 -8.20 14.81 1.32
N LEU A 125 -8.67 13.80 2.03
CA LEU A 125 -7.99 13.18 3.15
C LEU A 125 -7.55 11.76 2.81
N LEU A 126 -6.34 11.41 3.21
CA LEU A 126 -5.83 10.04 3.17
C LEU A 126 -5.93 9.45 4.58
N PHE A 127 -6.70 8.39 4.71
CA PHE A 127 -6.83 7.58 5.92
C PHE A 127 -5.91 6.38 5.81
N VAL A 128 -5.05 6.19 6.80
CA VAL A 128 -4.05 5.11 6.81
C VAL A 128 -4.22 4.26 8.05
N GLY A 129 -4.58 3.00 7.89
CA GLY A 129 -4.61 2.03 8.98
C GLY A 129 -3.20 1.70 9.43
N LEU A 130 -2.97 1.75 10.74
CA LEU A 130 -1.69 1.45 11.37
C LEU A 130 -1.81 0.13 12.13
N SER A 131 -1.07 -0.88 11.69
CA SER A 131 -1.17 -2.24 12.26
C SER A 131 -0.42 -2.39 13.59
N GLN A 132 0.52 -1.49 13.89
CA GLN A 132 1.28 -1.41 15.15
C GLN A 132 1.86 -2.75 15.60
N MET A 133 2.41 -3.53 14.69
CA MET A 133 2.91 -4.87 14.99
C MET A 133 4.18 -4.80 15.84
N VAL A 134 4.35 -5.79 16.69
CA VAL A 134 5.54 -5.93 17.54
C VAL A 134 6.32 -7.14 17.06
N GLY A 135 7.56 -6.96 16.70
CA GLY A 135 8.51 -7.99 16.30
C GLY A 135 7.92 -9.26 15.68
N GLY A 136 8.09 -9.47 14.37
CA GLY A 136 7.67 -10.69 13.71
C GLY A 136 6.18 -10.82 13.41
N TRP A 137 5.48 -9.72 13.13
CA TRP A 137 4.07 -9.69 12.72
C TRP A 137 3.08 -10.07 13.82
N ILE A 138 3.40 -9.77 15.05
CA ILE A 138 2.55 -10.07 16.22
C ILE A 138 1.78 -8.80 16.60
N PRO A 139 0.44 -8.82 16.64
CA PRO A 139 -0.34 -7.71 17.18
C PRO A 139 0.02 -7.48 18.65
N PRO A 140 0.11 -6.23 19.13
CA PRO A 140 0.40 -5.93 20.52
C PRO A 140 -0.70 -6.49 21.42
N GLN A 141 -0.34 -7.38 22.32
CA GLN A 141 -1.30 -8.11 23.19
C GLN A 141 -1.88 -7.20 24.28
N ASP A 142 -1.13 -6.21 24.70
CA ASP A 142 -1.47 -5.24 25.74
C ASP A 142 -2.18 -3.98 25.23
N ARG A 143 -2.29 -3.86 23.90
CA ARG A 143 -2.87 -2.69 23.22
C ARG A 143 -3.80 -3.12 22.07
N PRO A 144 -4.98 -3.68 22.38
CA PRO A 144 -5.94 -4.11 21.37
C PRO A 144 -6.71 -2.91 20.79
N TYR A 145 -6.00 -1.95 20.21
CA TYR A 145 -6.57 -0.73 19.65
C TYR A 145 -6.40 -0.71 18.13
N SER A 146 -7.28 0.02 17.46
CA SER A 146 -7.16 0.33 16.04
C SER A 146 -6.73 1.77 15.87
N ASP A 147 -5.61 1.99 15.20
CA ASP A 147 -5.08 3.33 14.94
C ASP A 147 -5.25 3.68 13.46
N ILE A 148 -5.67 4.92 13.20
CA ILE A 148 -5.79 5.48 11.86
C ILE A 148 -5.10 6.84 11.84
N ALA A 149 -4.09 7.00 10.98
CA ALA A 149 -3.51 8.29 10.67
C ALA A 149 -4.36 8.99 9.60
N ILE A 150 -4.60 10.30 9.77
CA ILE A 150 -5.31 11.15 8.82
C ILE A 150 -4.34 12.17 8.28
N ILE A 151 -4.20 12.20 6.96
CA ILE A 151 -3.25 13.02 6.22
C ILE A 151 -4.03 13.92 5.26
N ASP A 152 -3.68 15.20 5.20
CA ASP A 152 -4.16 16.14 4.20
C ASP A 152 -3.41 15.91 2.88
N THR A 153 -4.14 15.62 1.78
CA THR A 153 -3.52 15.30 0.50
C THR A 153 -3.07 16.53 -0.31
N GLN A 154 -3.45 17.73 0.09
CA GLN A 154 -2.95 18.95 -0.53
C GLN A 154 -1.56 19.32 -0.02
N THR A 155 -1.32 19.07 1.26
CA THR A 155 -0.06 19.43 1.93
C THR A 155 0.84 18.24 2.23
N ASP A 156 0.32 17.02 2.08
CA ASP A 156 0.96 15.74 2.45
C ASP A 156 1.40 15.69 3.92
N LYS A 157 0.65 16.36 4.79
CA LYS A 157 0.97 16.45 6.22
C LYS A 157 0.00 15.64 7.05
N LEU A 158 0.55 14.97 8.05
CA LEU A 158 -0.23 14.34 9.10
C LEU A 158 -1.05 15.41 9.84
N LEU A 159 -2.36 15.25 9.88
CA LEU A 159 -3.28 16.09 10.66
C LEU A 159 -3.44 15.56 12.08
N LYS A 160 -3.71 14.26 12.21
CA LYS A 160 -3.92 13.60 13.51
C LYS A 160 -3.90 12.08 13.37
N MET A 161 -3.77 11.40 14.49
CA MET A 161 -4.07 9.98 14.64
C MET A 161 -5.36 9.83 15.46
N ILE A 162 -6.22 8.91 15.03
CA ILE A 162 -7.40 8.47 15.77
C ILE A 162 -7.10 7.07 16.30
N THR A 163 -7.41 6.85 17.58
CA THR A 163 -7.31 5.54 18.23
C THR A 163 -8.68 5.09 18.66
N ASP A 164 -9.15 3.96 18.15
CA ASP A 164 -10.34 3.28 18.68
C ASP A 164 -9.91 2.26 19.74
N LYS A 165 -10.32 2.52 20.98
CA LYS A 165 -10.02 1.67 22.14
C LYS A 165 -11.13 0.66 22.42
N THR A 166 -12.22 0.70 21.68
CA THR A 166 -13.44 -0.08 21.96
C THR A 166 -13.55 -1.34 21.11
N SER A 167 -12.93 -1.36 19.92
CA SER A 167 -13.09 -2.45 18.97
C SER A 167 -12.39 -3.75 19.37
N GLY A 168 -11.38 -3.70 20.20
CA GLY A 168 -10.55 -4.87 20.54
C GLY A 168 -9.78 -5.47 19.35
N ILE A 169 -9.76 -4.79 18.21
CA ILE A 169 -9.09 -5.21 16.98
C ILE A 169 -7.85 -4.35 16.80
N SER A 170 -6.68 -4.97 16.87
CA SER A 170 -5.39 -4.29 16.71
C SER A 170 -4.97 -4.07 15.24
N MET A 171 -5.75 -4.57 14.29
CA MET A 171 -5.44 -4.45 12.87
C MET A 171 -6.65 -3.98 12.08
N PRO A 172 -6.74 -2.71 11.68
CA PRO A 172 -7.72 -2.30 10.69
C PRO A 172 -7.35 -2.92 9.35
N THR A 173 -8.02 -4.00 9.00
CA THR A 173 -7.75 -4.76 7.76
C THR A 173 -8.21 -4.04 6.51
N ARG A 174 -9.18 -3.13 6.63
CA ARG A 174 -9.60 -2.16 5.60
C ARG A 174 -10.35 -1.01 6.26
N PRO A 175 -10.16 0.25 5.81
CA PRO A 175 -11.16 1.27 6.02
C PRO A 175 -12.46 0.78 5.36
N ILE A 176 -13.55 0.79 6.10
CA ILE A 176 -14.87 0.39 5.56
C ILE A 176 -15.38 1.58 4.73
N ASP A 177 -15.78 1.31 3.50
CA ASP A 177 -16.41 2.29 2.59
C ASP A 177 -17.72 2.86 3.19
#